data_a536186d719b797f2d5c1b502862da45
#
_entry.id   a536186d719b797f2d5c1b502862da45
#
_cell.length_a   1.000
_cell.length_b   1.000
_cell.length_c   1.000
_cell.angle_alpha   90.00
_cell.angle_beta   90.00
_cell.angle_gamma   90.00
#
_symmetry.space_group_name_H-M   'P 1'
#
loop_
_entity.id
_entity.type
_entity.pdbx_description
1 polymer ?
#
loop_
_entity_poly.entity_id
_entity_poly.type
_entity_poly.pdbx_seq_one_letter_code
_entity_poly.pdbx_strand_id
1 'polypeptide(L)'
;MDIRDRIQQLLTAINQGVYEKDTELGLSLLAALAGESVLLLGPPGVAKSMVARRLKAAFKGAKAFEYLMSRFSTPDEIFGPISINRLKEFDKYERAIEGYLPTASVVFLDEIWKAGPAIQNSLLTAINEKIYRNGDREIKLPLKLLIAASNELPAHGEGLEALWDRFLLRIICTCVKDEATFYNMLLDDNDKEINIPADLQISEEEYADWRRKINQVSLSTEILHYITNIRHQLKRLPLDDEDTVRNVYISDRRWKNIVQLLKASAFINGRTAVNSADLPPLYHCLWNEMDECEPIHQLVLRELFTSCLEKMEEITEAIKSDIRISRVRQALEDFKNNCSPKNDLEITDYFYYHVAEHGTGHTYIFAVDYLALKEQKRENAPRQAVIYPDPLNPGRSIIRCYPGGAPSGAVQQRVNLYREGTEYLSLIHISEPTRPY
;
A
#
# COMPACT_ATOMS: atom_id res chain seq x y z
N MET A 1 17.91 -8.77 -15.37
CA MET A 1 16.85 -8.80 -14.34
C MET A 1 15.77 -7.84 -14.76
N ASP A 2 14.51 -8.25 -14.70
CA ASP A 2 13.38 -7.35 -14.97
C ASP A 2 13.39 -6.22 -13.93
N ILE A 3 12.94 -5.02 -14.34
CA ILE A 3 12.93 -3.84 -13.47
C ILE A 3 12.03 -4.04 -12.25
N ARG A 4 10.91 -4.73 -12.43
CA ARG A 4 9.97 -5.07 -11.37
C ARG A 4 10.62 -5.95 -10.31
N ASP A 5 11.26 -7.04 -10.73
CA ASP A 5 11.93 -7.97 -9.83
C ASP A 5 13.06 -7.30 -9.06
N ARG A 6 13.83 -6.43 -9.74
CA ARG A 6 14.91 -5.66 -9.11
C ARG A 6 14.39 -4.69 -8.06
N ILE A 7 13.34 -3.95 -8.36
CA ILE A 7 12.71 -3.02 -7.40
C ILE A 7 12.13 -3.78 -6.21
N GLN A 8 11.52 -4.95 -6.43
CA GLN A 8 11.00 -5.78 -5.36
C GLN A 8 12.13 -6.30 -4.44
N GLN A 9 13.22 -6.78 -5.01
CA GLN A 9 14.39 -7.20 -4.23
C GLN A 9 15.04 -6.02 -3.49
N LEU A 10 15.12 -4.85 -4.13
CA LEU A 10 15.62 -3.64 -3.49
C LEU A 10 14.72 -3.25 -2.30
N LEU A 11 13.39 -3.24 -2.47
CA LEU A 11 12.44 -2.96 -1.38
C LEU A 11 12.59 -3.96 -0.24
N THR A 12 12.71 -5.25 -0.54
CA THR A 12 12.97 -6.28 0.47
C THR A 12 14.27 -6.01 1.24
N ALA A 13 15.32 -5.62 0.54
CA ALA A 13 16.62 -5.33 1.16
C ALA A 13 16.59 -4.07 2.05
N ILE A 14 15.96 -2.97 1.61
CA ILE A 14 15.86 -1.74 2.41
C ILE A 14 14.89 -1.88 3.58
N ASN A 15 13.91 -2.79 3.50
CA ASN A 15 12.94 -3.04 4.56
C ASN A 15 13.47 -3.99 5.66
N GLN A 16 14.63 -4.58 5.46
CA GLN A 16 15.22 -5.50 6.41
C GLN A 16 15.50 -4.84 7.77
N GLY A 17 14.92 -5.37 8.86
CA GLY A 17 15.00 -4.79 10.21
C GLY A 17 14.20 -3.49 10.38
N VAL A 18 13.23 -3.23 9.52
CA VAL A 18 12.24 -2.16 9.67
C VAL A 18 10.86 -2.81 9.73
N TYR A 19 10.08 -2.50 10.74
CA TYR A 19 8.86 -3.19 11.07
C TYR A 19 7.64 -2.36 10.69
N GLU A 20 6.73 -2.96 9.89
CA GLU A 20 5.49 -2.32 9.40
C GLU A 20 5.71 -0.94 8.73
N LYS A 21 6.79 -0.80 7.96
CA LYS A 21 7.08 0.42 7.18
C LYS A 21 7.21 0.16 5.68
N ASP A 22 6.69 -0.97 5.20
CA ASP A 22 6.73 -1.34 3.79
C ASP A 22 6.06 -0.30 2.90
N THR A 23 4.93 0.24 3.35
CA THR A 23 4.17 1.27 2.62
C THR A 23 4.95 2.58 2.56
N GLU A 24 5.48 3.04 3.70
CA GLU A 24 6.28 4.27 3.77
C GLU A 24 7.52 4.18 2.89
N LEU A 25 8.24 3.07 2.92
CA LEU A 25 9.43 2.82 2.10
C LEU A 25 9.06 2.70 0.61
N GLY A 26 8.03 1.91 0.28
CA GLY A 26 7.60 1.69 -1.09
C GLY A 26 7.11 2.96 -1.77
N LEU A 27 6.23 3.72 -1.11
CA LEU A 27 5.72 4.99 -1.62
C LEU A 27 6.80 6.07 -1.72
N SER A 28 7.74 6.10 -0.76
CA SER A 28 8.84 7.07 -0.80
C SER A 28 9.85 6.73 -1.91
N LEU A 29 10.11 5.45 -2.19
CA LEU A 29 10.91 5.05 -3.36
C LEU A 29 10.19 5.41 -4.67
N LEU A 30 8.89 5.18 -4.75
CA LEU A 30 8.06 5.58 -5.89
C LEU A 30 8.11 7.09 -6.09
N ALA A 31 8.00 7.88 -5.01
CA ALA A 31 8.15 9.34 -5.06
C ALA A 31 9.52 9.76 -5.57
N ALA A 32 10.60 9.11 -5.11
CA ALA A 32 11.95 9.39 -5.59
C ALA A 32 12.06 9.17 -7.09
N LEU A 33 11.51 8.08 -7.63
CA LEU A 33 11.50 7.78 -9.06
C LEU A 33 10.60 8.74 -9.85
N ALA A 34 9.49 9.16 -9.28
CA ALA A 34 8.63 10.21 -9.83
C ALA A 34 9.26 11.61 -9.72
N GLY A 35 10.29 11.81 -8.88
CA GLY A 35 10.94 13.09 -8.60
C GLY A 35 10.11 13.99 -7.69
N GLU A 36 9.26 13.42 -6.87
CA GLU A 36 8.31 14.10 -5.98
C GLU A 36 8.78 14.06 -4.53
N SER A 37 8.16 14.91 -3.69
CA SER A 37 8.48 15.02 -2.28
C SER A 37 7.44 14.32 -1.42
N VAL A 38 7.87 13.86 -0.24
CA VAL A 38 7.06 13.08 0.71
C VAL A 38 6.99 13.79 2.05
N LEU A 39 5.83 13.78 2.67
CA LEU A 39 5.64 14.13 4.07
C LEU A 39 5.26 12.89 4.87
N LEU A 40 6.00 12.64 5.93
CA LEU A 40 5.70 11.60 6.93
C LEU A 40 5.08 12.27 8.16
N LEU A 41 3.81 12.00 8.40
CA LEU A 41 3.06 12.54 9.54
C LEU A 41 2.85 11.45 10.59
N GLY A 42 3.15 11.72 11.84
CA GLY A 42 2.90 10.78 12.93
C GLY A 42 3.67 11.08 14.19
N PRO A 43 3.38 10.38 15.30
CA PRO A 43 4.00 10.65 16.59
C PRO A 43 5.52 10.46 16.56
N PRO A 44 6.25 10.98 17.54
CA PRO A 44 7.67 10.72 17.67
C PRO A 44 7.93 9.22 17.91
N GLY A 45 9.09 8.73 17.46
CA GLY A 45 9.51 7.34 17.70
C GLY A 45 8.94 6.29 16.73
N VAL A 46 8.20 6.67 15.66
CA VAL A 46 7.66 5.74 14.66
C VAL A 46 8.58 5.54 13.44
N ALA A 47 9.88 5.65 13.61
CA ALA A 47 10.91 5.38 12.62
C ALA A 47 10.88 6.27 11.34
N LYS A 48 10.32 7.51 11.39
CA LYS A 48 10.28 8.42 10.24
C LYS A 48 11.68 8.71 9.65
N SER A 49 12.68 8.99 10.48
CA SER A 49 14.06 9.24 10.05
C SER A 49 14.74 7.99 9.49
N MET A 50 14.37 6.80 9.98
CA MET A 50 14.89 5.54 9.49
C MET A 50 14.49 5.31 8.03
N VAL A 51 13.26 5.65 7.64
CA VAL A 51 12.79 5.56 6.25
C VAL A 51 13.74 6.32 5.30
N ALA A 52 14.14 7.55 5.65
CA ALA A 52 15.05 8.33 4.82
C ALA A 52 16.45 7.71 4.73
N ARG A 53 16.99 7.23 5.87
CA ARG A 53 18.29 6.55 5.90
C ARG A 53 18.32 5.29 5.05
N ARG A 54 17.25 4.50 5.09
CA ARG A 54 17.09 3.29 4.28
C ARG A 54 17.04 3.62 2.78
N LEU A 55 16.30 4.65 2.40
CA LEU A 55 16.18 5.08 1.01
C LEU A 55 17.45 5.66 0.41
N LYS A 56 18.31 6.30 1.24
CA LYS A 56 19.66 6.69 0.79
C LYS A 56 20.42 5.50 0.21
N ALA A 57 20.35 4.35 0.87
CA ALA A 57 21.07 3.14 0.46
C ALA A 57 20.54 2.55 -0.87
N ALA A 58 19.36 2.90 -1.32
CA ALA A 58 18.83 2.48 -2.62
C ALA A 58 19.55 3.13 -3.81
N PHE A 59 20.23 4.26 -3.60
CA PHE A 59 20.90 5.01 -4.67
C PHE A 59 22.42 4.92 -4.50
N LYS A 60 23.11 4.49 -5.55
CA LYS A 60 24.56 4.33 -5.55
C LYS A 60 25.26 5.67 -5.37
N GLY A 61 26.13 5.76 -4.35
CA GLY A 61 26.89 7.00 -4.07
C GLY A 61 26.04 8.20 -3.61
N ALA A 62 24.80 7.98 -3.17
CA ALA A 62 23.93 9.07 -2.72
C ALA A 62 24.50 9.77 -1.50
N LYS A 63 24.52 11.11 -1.55
CA LYS A 63 24.78 11.97 -0.39
C LYS A 63 23.44 12.24 0.32
N ALA A 64 23.40 12.06 1.63
CA ALA A 64 22.24 12.42 2.43
C ALA A 64 22.50 13.70 3.22
N PHE A 65 21.43 14.45 3.44
CA PHE A 65 21.40 15.56 4.37
C PHE A 65 20.19 15.35 5.30
N GLU A 66 20.45 15.33 6.60
CA GLU A 66 19.43 15.20 7.65
C GLU A 66 19.50 16.42 8.57
N TYR A 67 18.33 16.99 8.86
CA TYR A 67 18.27 18.15 9.75
C TYR A 67 16.96 18.18 10.55
N LEU A 68 17.05 18.47 11.85
CA LEU A 68 15.91 18.69 12.73
C LEU A 68 15.62 20.21 12.80
N MET A 69 14.48 20.62 12.25
CA MET A 69 14.07 22.00 12.25
C MET A 69 13.69 22.48 13.65
N SER A 70 14.03 23.73 13.92
CA SER A 70 13.63 24.46 15.11
C SER A 70 13.19 25.89 14.75
N ARG A 71 12.52 26.56 15.64
CA ARG A 71 12.16 27.99 15.45
C ARG A 71 13.39 28.92 15.32
N PHE A 72 14.56 28.44 15.76
CA PHE A 72 15.83 29.17 15.72
C PHE A 72 16.72 28.72 14.56
N SER A 73 16.28 27.74 13.75
CA SER A 73 17.06 27.28 12.62
C SER A 73 17.33 28.40 11.62
N THR A 74 18.55 28.44 11.14
CA THR A 74 19.04 29.45 10.22
C THR A 74 19.26 28.86 8.81
N PRO A 75 19.17 29.67 7.75
CA PRO A 75 19.53 29.21 6.42
C PRO A 75 20.96 28.67 6.28
N ASP A 76 21.88 29.10 7.12
CA ASP A 76 23.28 28.68 7.13
C ASP A 76 23.44 27.20 7.51
N GLU A 77 22.58 26.70 8.39
CA GLU A 77 22.60 25.30 8.84
C GLU A 77 22.04 24.34 7.78
N ILE A 78 21.25 24.84 6.86
CA ILE A 78 20.58 24.01 5.85
C ILE A 78 21.24 24.13 4.49
N PHE A 79 21.59 25.37 4.10
CA PHE A 79 22.13 25.68 2.77
C PHE A 79 23.64 25.96 2.80
N GLY A 80 24.26 25.95 3.96
CA GLY A 80 25.67 26.22 4.18
C GLY A 80 25.98 27.68 4.58
N PRO A 81 27.06 27.91 5.33
CA PRO A 81 27.49 29.23 5.76
C PRO A 81 28.01 30.06 4.60
N ILE A 82 28.04 31.40 4.79
CA ILE A 82 28.61 32.29 3.80
C ILE A 82 30.12 32.04 3.69
N SER A 83 30.59 31.91 2.46
CA SER A 83 32.02 31.74 2.18
C SER A 83 32.79 33.03 2.33
N ILE A 84 33.56 33.15 3.42
CA ILE A 84 34.37 34.34 3.74
C ILE A 84 35.41 34.57 2.64
N ASN A 85 35.98 33.54 2.06
CA ASN A 85 36.96 33.63 0.98
C ASN A 85 36.33 34.23 -0.30
N ARG A 86 35.15 33.77 -0.68
CA ARG A 86 34.42 34.29 -1.85
C ARG A 86 34.03 35.77 -1.65
N LEU A 87 33.64 36.12 -0.45
CA LEU A 87 33.28 37.51 -0.10
C LEU A 87 34.50 38.41 -0.16
N LYS A 88 35.67 37.97 0.39
CA LYS A 88 36.88 38.80 0.47
C LYS A 88 37.62 38.92 -0.86
N GLU A 89 37.71 37.84 -1.64
CA GLU A 89 38.53 37.78 -2.85
C GLU A 89 37.77 38.21 -4.10
N PHE A 90 36.44 37.99 -4.13
CA PHE A 90 35.62 38.17 -5.33
C PHE A 90 34.44 39.13 -5.12
N ASP A 91 34.25 39.67 -3.93
CA ASP A 91 33.09 40.49 -3.54
C ASP A 91 31.75 39.79 -3.86
N LYS A 92 31.73 38.46 -3.68
CA LYS A 92 30.57 37.62 -4.00
C LYS A 92 29.99 37.01 -2.76
N TYR A 93 28.68 37.18 -2.62
CA TYR A 93 27.90 36.60 -1.54
C TYR A 93 27.47 35.16 -1.92
N GLU A 94 28.41 34.23 -1.79
CA GLU A 94 28.19 32.80 -2.07
C GLU A 94 28.30 31.99 -0.77
N ARG A 95 27.52 30.89 -0.67
CA ARG A 95 27.56 29.95 0.46
C ARG A 95 28.52 28.80 0.16
N ALA A 96 29.10 28.23 1.20
CA ALA A 96 29.85 26.97 1.17
C ALA A 96 28.83 25.82 1.27
N ILE A 97 28.40 25.29 0.14
CA ILE A 97 27.27 24.35 0.05
C ILE A 97 27.63 22.89 0.23
N GLU A 98 28.93 22.54 0.24
CA GLU A 98 29.36 21.14 0.32
C GLU A 98 28.99 20.54 1.67
N GLY A 99 28.31 19.37 1.65
CA GLY A 99 27.80 18.71 2.83
C GLY A 99 26.42 19.19 3.31
N TYR A 100 25.85 20.20 2.63
CA TYR A 100 24.53 20.76 2.94
C TYR A 100 23.49 20.32 1.89
N LEU A 101 22.21 20.69 2.14
CA LEU A 101 21.08 20.34 1.28
C LEU A 101 21.36 20.53 -0.22
N PRO A 102 22.00 21.62 -0.70
CA PRO A 102 22.20 21.81 -2.14
C PRO A 102 23.07 20.75 -2.82
N THR A 103 23.81 19.94 -2.09
CA THR A 103 24.66 18.87 -2.65
C THR A 103 24.12 17.46 -2.33
N ALA A 104 22.99 17.37 -1.64
CA ALA A 104 22.41 16.10 -1.24
C ALA A 104 21.47 15.52 -2.29
N SER A 105 21.52 14.19 -2.44
CA SER A 105 20.60 13.43 -3.30
C SER A 105 19.32 13.01 -2.57
N VAL A 106 19.45 12.72 -1.26
CA VAL A 106 18.33 12.40 -0.38
C VAL A 106 18.37 13.34 0.81
N VAL A 107 17.27 14.04 1.03
CA VAL A 107 17.15 15.03 2.11
C VAL A 107 16.06 14.60 3.08
N PHE A 108 16.36 14.65 4.38
CA PHE A 108 15.38 14.44 5.45
C PHE A 108 15.31 15.70 6.33
N LEU A 109 14.13 16.28 6.43
CA LEU A 109 13.87 17.48 7.25
C LEU A 109 12.82 17.13 8.31
N ASP A 110 13.23 16.97 9.55
CA ASP A 110 12.31 16.70 10.64
C ASP A 110 11.73 17.98 11.21
N GLU A 111 10.51 17.91 11.76
CA GLU A 111 9.77 19.06 12.31
C GLU A 111 9.65 20.24 11.33
N ILE A 112 9.32 19.94 10.08
CA ILE A 112 9.38 20.88 8.95
C ILE A 112 8.62 22.20 9.18
N TRP A 113 7.51 22.18 9.93
CA TRP A 113 6.67 23.34 10.18
C TRP A 113 7.30 24.35 11.14
N LYS A 114 8.36 23.97 11.85
CA LYS A 114 9.13 24.87 12.71
C LYS A 114 10.12 25.76 11.94
N ALA A 115 10.28 25.52 10.62
CA ALA A 115 11.17 26.31 9.78
C ALA A 115 10.70 27.76 9.65
N GLY A 116 11.61 28.71 9.79
CA GLY A 116 11.30 30.13 9.59
C GLY A 116 11.05 30.48 8.11
N PRO A 117 10.40 31.64 7.80
CA PRO A 117 10.00 32.02 6.44
C PRO A 117 11.14 32.05 5.41
N ALA A 118 12.35 32.42 5.80
CA ALA A 118 13.52 32.46 4.93
C ALA A 118 13.91 31.05 4.43
N ILE A 119 13.83 30.05 5.30
CA ILE A 119 14.08 28.65 4.98
C ILE A 119 12.95 28.10 4.10
N GLN A 120 11.70 28.38 4.48
CA GLN A 120 10.52 27.94 3.73
C GLN A 120 10.57 28.43 2.27
N ASN A 121 10.85 29.70 2.03
CA ASN A 121 10.96 30.29 0.70
C ASN A 121 12.07 29.62 -0.14
N SER A 122 13.22 29.32 0.47
CA SER A 122 14.30 28.62 -0.20
C SER A 122 13.93 27.17 -0.52
N LEU A 123 13.21 26.47 0.37
CA LEU A 123 12.70 25.12 0.15
C LEU A 123 11.65 25.09 -0.96
N LEU A 124 10.79 26.10 -1.07
CA LEU A 124 9.79 26.20 -2.16
C LEU A 124 10.45 26.13 -3.54
N THR A 125 11.56 26.83 -3.73
CA THR A 125 12.32 26.81 -4.99
C THR A 125 13.06 25.48 -5.16
N ALA A 126 13.71 25.00 -4.12
CA ALA A 126 14.45 23.73 -4.14
C ALA A 126 13.56 22.52 -4.49
N ILE A 127 12.35 22.47 -3.94
CA ILE A 127 11.40 21.35 -4.17
C ILE A 127 10.83 21.38 -5.58
N ASN A 128 10.40 22.58 -6.06
CA ASN A 128 9.71 22.71 -7.32
C ASN A 128 10.64 22.66 -8.55
N GLU A 129 11.67 23.48 -8.50
CA GLU A 129 12.51 23.75 -9.66
C GLU A 129 13.77 22.91 -9.65
N LYS A 130 14.05 22.24 -8.49
CA LYS A 130 15.32 21.52 -8.26
C LYS A 130 16.54 22.43 -8.50
N ILE A 131 16.40 23.71 -8.14
CA ILE A 131 17.42 24.74 -8.30
C ILE A 131 17.65 25.42 -6.95
N TYR A 132 18.89 25.76 -6.68
CA TYR A 132 19.31 26.62 -5.58
C TYR A 132 20.09 27.82 -6.11
N ARG A 133 19.73 29.01 -5.68
CA ARG A 133 20.44 30.25 -6.01
C ARG A 133 21.52 30.51 -4.98
N ASN A 134 22.78 30.41 -5.42
CA ASN A 134 23.95 30.68 -4.61
C ASN A 134 24.65 31.96 -5.11
N GLY A 135 24.32 33.10 -4.54
CA GLY A 135 24.69 34.40 -5.10
C GLY A 135 24.08 34.60 -6.48
N ASP A 136 24.92 34.90 -7.45
CA ASP A 136 24.53 35.11 -8.86
C ASP A 136 24.36 33.81 -9.66
N ARG A 137 24.65 32.65 -9.04
CA ARG A 137 24.65 31.37 -9.74
C ARG A 137 23.43 30.55 -9.39
N GLU A 138 22.81 29.99 -10.43
CA GLU A 138 21.81 28.95 -10.27
C GLU A 138 22.47 27.58 -10.32
N ILE A 139 22.27 26.77 -9.28
CA ILE A 139 22.83 25.43 -9.11
C ILE A 139 21.69 24.44 -9.21
N LYS A 140 21.77 23.52 -10.19
CA LYS A 140 20.82 22.40 -10.26
C LYS A 140 21.10 21.41 -9.13
N LEU A 141 20.08 21.12 -8.34
CA LEU A 141 20.19 20.20 -7.22
C LEU A 141 20.23 18.73 -7.70
N PRO A 142 21.12 17.90 -7.15
CA PRO A 142 21.12 16.46 -7.42
C PRO A 142 19.98 15.72 -6.69
N LEU A 143 18.98 16.46 -6.23
CA LEU A 143 17.91 16.01 -5.33
C LEU A 143 16.99 14.99 -6.03
N LYS A 144 17.03 13.74 -5.56
CA LYS A 144 16.15 12.64 -5.99
C LYS A 144 14.92 12.56 -5.10
N LEU A 145 15.09 12.75 -3.80
CA LEU A 145 14.02 12.64 -2.82
C LEU A 145 14.21 13.65 -1.69
N LEU A 146 13.14 14.38 -1.39
CA LEU A 146 13.02 15.14 -0.16
C LEU A 146 11.89 14.53 0.67
N ILE A 147 12.23 14.09 1.88
CA ILE A 147 11.30 13.64 2.88
C ILE A 147 11.24 14.68 3.98
N ALA A 148 10.07 15.23 4.22
CA ALA A 148 9.79 15.99 5.42
C ALA A 148 9.07 15.13 6.45
N ALA A 149 9.24 15.44 7.72
CA ALA A 149 8.52 14.79 8.79
C ALA A 149 7.93 15.84 9.74
N SER A 150 6.78 15.49 10.32
CA SER A 150 6.14 16.27 11.38
C SER A 150 5.31 15.37 12.29
N ASN A 151 5.01 15.84 13.48
CA ASN A 151 4.06 15.22 14.39
C ASN A 151 2.66 15.84 14.28
N GLU A 152 2.54 16.98 13.62
CA GLU A 152 1.32 17.78 13.49
C GLU A 152 1.16 18.32 12.06
N LEU A 153 -0.05 18.72 11.72
CA LEU A 153 -0.35 19.43 10.48
C LEU A 153 0.15 20.87 10.54
N PRO A 154 0.37 21.53 9.38
CA PRO A 154 0.71 22.96 9.38
C PRO A 154 -0.43 23.78 9.99
N ALA A 155 -0.09 24.77 10.81
CA ALA A 155 -1.09 25.67 11.37
C ALA A 155 -1.70 26.55 10.28
N HIS A 156 -3.02 26.71 10.31
CA HIS A 156 -3.74 27.55 9.37
C HIS A 156 -3.37 29.03 9.52
N GLY A 157 -3.20 29.71 8.39
CA GLY A 157 -2.95 31.16 8.35
C GLY A 157 -1.51 31.58 8.67
N GLU A 158 -0.58 30.65 8.83
CA GLU A 158 0.86 30.93 9.02
C GLU A 158 1.65 30.99 7.70
N GLY A 159 0.98 30.90 6.56
CA GLY A 159 1.63 30.94 5.23
C GLY A 159 2.32 29.64 4.85
N LEU A 160 2.03 28.54 5.55
CA LEU A 160 2.60 27.20 5.32
C LEU A 160 1.90 26.44 4.19
N GLU A 161 0.75 26.91 3.72
CA GLU A 161 -0.08 26.27 2.71
C GLU A 161 0.68 26.04 1.39
N ALA A 162 1.55 27.00 1.05
CA ALA A 162 2.40 26.92 -0.13
C ALA A 162 3.42 25.78 -0.03
N LEU A 163 4.01 25.54 1.12
CA LEU A 163 4.95 24.46 1.37
C LEU A 163 4.19 23.11 1.48
N TRP A 164 3.03 23.12 2.16
CA TRP A 164 2.14 21.97 2.25
C TRP A 164 1.75 21.40 0.87
N ASP A 165 1.39 22.28 -0.08
CA ASP A 165 1.01 21.86 -1.45
C ASP A 165 2.16 21.23 -2.24
N ARG A 166 3.44 21.39 -1.81
CA ARG A 166 4.61 20.80 -2.46
C ARG A 166 4.86 19.35 -2.08
N PHE A 167 4.37 18.94 -0.94
CA PHE A 167 4.46 17.53 -0.55
C PHE A 167 3.33 16.74 -1.23
N LEU A 168 3.71 15.99 -2.26
CA LEU A 168 2.75 15.23 -3.06
C LEU A 168 2.19 14.06 -2.25
N LEU A 169 3.07 13.20 -1.74
CA LEU A 169 2.69 12.08 -0.91
C LEU A 169 2.71 12.48 0.57
N ARG A 170 1.59 12.23 1.23
CA ARG A 170 1.39 12.48 2.66
C ARG A 170 1.03 11.18 3.31
N ILE A 171 1.96 10.64 4.08
CA ILE A 171 1.87 9.29 4.62
C ILE A 171 1.75 9.38 6.13
N ILE A 172 0.70 8.76 6.67
CA ILE A 172 0.49 8.67 8.11
C ILE A 172 1.30 7.50 8.63
N CYS A 173 2.29 7.78 9.47
CA CYS A 173 3.11 6.78 10.12
C CYS A 173 2.52 6.42 11.49
N THR A 174 2.28 5.14 11.73
CA THR A 174 1.74 4.63 13.00
C THR A 174 2.77 3.76 13.72
N CYS A 175 2.54 3.48 15.00
CA CYS A 175 3.29 2.47 15.74
C CYS A 175 3.03 1.09 15.16
N VAL A 176 3.89 0.13 15.46
CA VAL A 176 3.70 -1.30 15.13
C VAL A 176 2.40 -1.77 15.76
N LYS A 177 1.54 -2.43 14.97
CA LYS A 177 0.20 -2.86 15.37
C LYS A 177 0.11 -4.35 15.64
N ASP A 178 0.83 -5.16 14.85
CA ASP A 178 0.83 -6.60 15.00
C ASP A 178 1.72 -7.03 16.17
N GLU A 179 1.16 -7.82 17.10
CA GLU A 179 1.87 -8.25 18.30
C GLU A 179 3.11 -9.11 18.00
N ALA A 180 3.03 -9.99 16.99
CA ALA A 180 4.17 -10.84 16.62
C ALA A 180 5.31 -10.00 16.04
N THR A 181 4.98 -9.02 15.23
CA THR A 181 5.93 -8.05 14.68
C THR A 181 6.52 -7.18 15.77
N PHE A 182 5.72 -6.76 16.76
CA PHE A 182 6.20 -6.01 17.91
C PHE A 182 7.19 -6.82 18.75
N TYR A 183 6.91 -8.10 19.03
CA TYR A 183 7.87 -8.97 19.72
C TYR A 183 9.16 -9.16 18.94
N ASN A 184 9.09 -9.36 17.63
CA ASN A 184 10.28 -9.45 16.78
C ASN A 184 11.11 -8.17 16.84
N MET A 185 10.46 -7.02 16.82
CA MET A 185 11.12 -5.70 16.94
C MET A 185 11.86 -5.56 18.28
N LEU A 186 11.30 -6.06 19.38
CA LEU A 186 11.93 -6.00 20.71
C LEU A 186 13.13 -6.96 20.86
N LEU A 187 13.14 -8.04 20.09
CA LEU A 187 14.18 -9.08 20.15
C LEU A 187 15.32 -8.85 19.13
N ASP A 188 15.11 -7.95 18.17
CA ASP A 188 16.11 -7.69 17.13
C ASP A 188 17.12 -6.62 17.59
N ASP A 189 18.40 -6.97 17.50
CA ASP A 189 19.52 -6.03 17.70
C ASP A 189 19.65 -5.12 16.47
N ASN A 190 18.90 -4.03 16.46
CA ASN A 190 18.66 -3.15 15.31
C ASN A 190 19.86 -2.28 14.84
N ASP A 191 21.06 -2.46 15.36
CA ASP A 191 22.25 -1.65 15.01
C ASP A 191 23.01 -2.11 13.74
N LYS A 192 22.44 -3.04 12.98
CA LYS A 192 23.10 -3.52 11.77
C LYS A 192 22.95 -2.51 10.62
N GLU A 193 24.07 -1.95 10.17
CA GLU A 193 24.14 -1.24 8.90
C GLU A 193 23.66 -2.16 7.78
N ILE A 194 22.70 -1.66 6.96
CA ILE A 194 22.23 -2.43 5.82
C ILE A 194 23.27 -2.37 4.73
N ASN A 195 23.67 -3.54 4.27
CA ASN A 195 24.47 -3.66 3.06
C ASN A 195 23.58 -4.08 1.89
N ILE A 196 23.19 -3.11 1.06
CA ILE A 196 22.43 -3.38 -0.16
C ILE A 196 23.42 -3.82 -1.26
N PRO A 197 23.20 -4.98 -1.90
CA PRO A 197 24.00 -5.42 -3.02
C PRO A 197 24.11 -4.33 -4.10
N ALA A 198 25.33 -4.12 -4.62
CA ALA A 198 25.62 -3.02 -5.54
C ALA A 198 24.86 -3.12 -6.88
N ASP A 199 24.44 -4.31 -7.27
CA ASP A 199 23.64 -4.62 -8.46
C ASP A 199 22.14 -4.23 -8.27
N LEU A 200 21.66 -4.15 -7.02
CA LEU A 200 20.33 -3.67 -6.70
C LEU A 200 20.25 -2.14 -6.61
N GLN A 201 21.37 -1.48 -6.25
CA GLN A 201 21.41 -0.02 -6.13
C GLN A 201 21.19 0.66 -7.48
N ILE A 202 20.48 1.77 -7.47
CA ILE A 202 20.17 2.56 -8.66
C ILE A 202 21.31 3.55 -8.91
N SER A 203 22.01 3.44 -10.06
CA SER A 203 23.04 4.39 -10.44
C SER A 203 22.48 5.73 -10.93
N GLU A 204 23.34 6.74 -11.08
CA GLU A 204 22.91 8.06 -11.58
C GLU A 204 22.42 8.00 -13.02
N GLU A 205 23.15 7.23 -13.84
CA GLU A 205 22.79 7.05 -15.27
C GLU A 205 21.46 6.29 -15.40
N GLU A 206 21.26 5.24 -14.62
CA GLU A 206 20.00 4.49 -14.59
C GLU A 206 18.84 5.36 -14.11
N TYR A 207 19.04 6.13 -13.06
CA TYR A 207 18.01 7.05 -12.58
C TYR A 207 17.60 8.07 -13.65
N ALA A 208 18.57 8.66 -14.36
CA ALA A 208 18.31 9.60 -15.42
C ALA A 208 17.59 8.94 -16.62
N ASP A 209 17.96 7.69 -16.97
CA ASP A 209 17.29 6.92 -18.01
C ASP A 209 15.85 6.55 -17.62
N TRP A 210 15.64 6.08 -16.39
CA TRP A 210 14.31 5.75 -15.90
C TRP A 210 13.40 6.97 -15.87
N ARG A 211 13.88 8.13 -15.45
CA ARG A 211 13.12 9.38 -15.50
C ARG A 211 12.67 9.74 -16.92
N ARG A 212 13.52 9.52 -17.93
CA ARG A 212 13.14 9.69 -19.34
C ARG A 212 12.05 8.71 -19.78
N LYS A 213 12.20 7.44 -19.44
CA LYS A 213 11.22 6.38 -19.76
C LYS A 213 9.89 6.60 -19.06
N ILE A 214 9.88 7.00 -17.79
CA ILE A 214 8.66 7.36 -17.04
C ILE A 214 7.88 8.46 -17.77
N ASN A 215 8.56 9.48 -18.28
CA ASN A 215 7.90 10.55 -19.02
C ASN A 215 7.20 10.05 -20.32
N GLN A 216 7.68 8.96 -20.91
CA GLN A 216 7.13 8.35 -22.12
C GLN A 216 5.92 7.43 -21.85
N VAL A 217 5.67 7.06 -20.61
CA VAL A 217 4.50 6.25 -20.23
C VAL A 217 3.22 6.98 -20.59
N SER A 218 2.32 6.30 -21.29
CA SER A 218 1.06 6.88 -21.76
C SER A 218 -0.03 6.84 -20.69
N LEU A 219 -1.04 7.72 -20.85
CA LEU A 219 -2.28 7.70 -20.09
C LEU A 219 -3.42 7.32 -21.01
N SER A 220 -4.23 6.35 -20.62
CA SER A 220 -5.45 6.01 -21.34
C SER A 220 -6.58 7.00 -21.03
N THR A 221 -7.55 7.08 -21.93
CA THR A 221 -8.77 7.89 -21.73
C THR A 221 -9.52 7.42 -20.48
N GLU A 222 -9.51 6.13 -20.21
CA GLU A 222 -10.13 5.52 -19.03
C GLU A 222 -9.54 6.08 -17.73
N ILE A 223 -8.21 6.14 -17.62
CA ILE A 223 -7.54 6.71 -16.43
C ILE A 223 -7.87 8.20 -16.26
N LEU A 224 -7.98 8.94 -17.37
CA LEU A 224 -8.41 10.34 -17.32
C LEU A 224 -9.83 10.48 -16.80
N HIS A 225 -10.73 9.55 -17.14
CA HIS A 225 -12.10 9.52 -16.60
C HIS A 225 -12.09 9.26 -15.09
N TYR A 226 -11.33 8.28 -14.59
CA TYR A 226 -11.19 8.05 -13.15
C TYR A 226 -10.73 9.30 -12.40
N ILE A 227 -9.64 9.91 -12.88
CA ILE A 227 -9.10 11.13 -12.27
C ILE A 227 -10.15 12.25 -12.28
N THR A 228 -10.90 12.40 -13.37
CA THR A 228 -11.93 13.42 -13.49
C THR A 228 -13.09 13.17 -12.54
N ASN A 229 -13.54 11.93 -12.40
CA ASN A 229 -14.61 11.55 -11.47
C ASN A 229 -14.17 11.81 -10.02
N ILE A 230 -12.98 11.35 -9.63
CA ILE A 230 -12.42 11.63 -8.30
C ILE A 230 -12.37 13.15 -8.05
N ARG A 231 -11.86 13.94 -9.03
CA ARG A 231 -11.82 15.41 -8.92
C ARG A 231 -13.22 16.04 -8.74
N HIS A 232 -14.25 15.50 -9.37
CA HIS A 232 -15.63 15.97 -9.19
C HIS A 232 -16.18 15.61 -7.81
N GLN A 233 -15.91 14.42 -7.32
CA GLN A 233 -16.40 13.96 -6.02
C GLN A 233 -15.70 14.68 -4.86
N LEU A 234 -14.42 15.02 -4.99
CA LEU A 234 -13.68 15.81 -3.99
C LEU A 234 -14.29 17.20 -3.73
N LYS A 235 -15.02 17.77 -4.69
CA LYS A 235 -15.72 19.05 -4.50
C LYS A 235 -16.90 18.94 -3.53
N ARG A 236 -17.38 17.73 -3.29
CA ARG A 236 -18.52 17.41 -2.42
C ARG A 236 -18.24 16.13 -1.64
N LEU A 237 -17.09 16.10 -0.95
CA LEU A 237 -16.71 14.96 -0.14
C LEU A 237 -17.58 14.90 1.11
N PRO A 238 -18.41 13.85 1.31
CA PRO A 238 -19.10 13.64 2.57
C PRO A 238 -18.08 13.26 3.63
N LEU A 239 -18.17 13.90 4.80
CA LEU A 239 -17.44 13.51 6.00
C LEU A 239 -18.33 12.60 6.86
N ASP A 240 -17.74 11.97 7.88
CA ASP A 240 -18.43 10.97 8.72
C ASP A 240 -19.70 11.49 9.43
N ASP A 241 -19.83 12.80 9.63
CA ASP A 241 -21.09 13.42 10.01
C ASP A 241 -21.96 13.59 8.77
N GLU A 242 -23.03 12.81 8.64
CA GLU A 242 -23.90 12.66 7.45
C GLU A 242 -24.37 14.00 6.79
N ASP A 243 -24.30 15.11 7.49
CA ASP A 243 -24.70 16.44 7.01
C ASP A 243 -23.53 17.34 6.57
N THR A 244 -22.28 16.94 6.77
CA THR A 244 -21.12 17.80 6.48
C THR A 244 -20.48 17.42 5.14
N VAL A 245 -20.56 18.33 4.18
CA VAL A 245 -19.91 18.18 2.87
C VAL A 245 -18.76 19.16 2.78
N ARG A 246 -17.56 18.66 2.50
CA ARG A 246 -16.36 19.49 2.34
C ARG A 246 -15.93 19.58 0.87
N ASN A 247 -15.48 20.76 0.47
CA ASN A 247 -14.80 20.96 -0.81
C ASN A 247 -13.30 20.81 -0.62
N VAL A 248 -12.73 19.66 -1.00
CA VAL A 248 -11.29 19.40 -0.93
C VAL A 248 -10.62 19.98 -2.17
N TYR A 249 -9.85 21.06 -1.97
CA TYR A 249 -9.12 21.71 -3.05
C TYR A 249 -7.78 21.02 -3.34
N ILE A 250 -7.58 20.65 -4.60
CA ILE A 250 -6.33 20.10 -5.12
C ILE A 250 -5.83 21.01 -6.25
N SER A 251 -4.61 21.50 -6.15
CA SER A 251 -4.01 22.38 -7.16
C SER A 251 -3.77 21.67 -8.49
N ASP A 252 -3.83 22.38 -9.61
CA ASP A 252 -3.52 21.82 -10.93
C ASP A 252 -2.09 21.29 -11.03
N ARG A 253 -1.17 21.89 -10.27
CA ARG A 253 0.20 21.37 -10.13
C ARG A 253 0.19 20.00 -9.47
N ARG A 254 -0.53 19.82 -8.36
CA ARG A 254 -0.63 18.53 -7.67
C ARG A 254 -1.20 17.46 -8.59
N TRP A 255 -2.22 17.76 -9.39
CA TRP A 255 -2.73 16.83 -10.40
C TRP A 255 -1.68 16.41 -11.42
N LYS A 256 -0.84 17.35 -11.91
CA LYS A 256 0.27 17.01 -12.82
C LYS A 256 1.31 16.10 -12.15
N ASN A 257 1.64 16.36 -10.89
CA ASN A 257 2.58 15.56 -10.14
C ASN A 257 2.03 14.17 -9.82
N ILE A 258 0.72 14.06 -9.53
CA ILE A 258 0.00 12.79 -9.41
C ILE A 258 0.15 11.96 -10.68
N VAL A 259 -0.09 12.54 -11.84
CA VAL A 259 0.09 11.84 -13.12
C VAL A 259 1.52 11.31 -13.27
N GLN A 260 2.52 12.07 -12.84
CA GLN A 260 3.91 11.64 -12.87
C GLN A 260 4.17 10.47 -11.93
N LEU A 261 3.54 10.45 -10.76
CA LEU A 261 3.59 9.34 -9.81
C LEU A 261 2.96 8.06 -10.40
N LEU A 262 1.79 8.17 -11.04
CA LEU A 262 1.12 7.04 -11.70
C LEU A 262 1.96 6.46 -12.84
N LYS A 263 2.59 7.32 -13.64
CA LYS A 263 3.52 6.90 -14.70
C LYS A 263 4.73 6.16 -14.13
N ALA A 264 5.29 6.62 -13.01
CA ALA A 264 6.37 5.94 -12.33
C ALA A 264 5.94 4.56 -11.83
N SER A 265 4.72 4.43 -11.26
CA SER A 265 4.14 3.15 -10.85
C SER A 265 4.01 2.18 -12.03
N ALA A 266 3.44 2.62 -13.14
CA ALA A 266 3.32 1.79 -14.34
C ALA A 266 4.70 1.33 -14.85
N PHE A 267 5.67 2.24 -14.89
CA PHE A 267 7.03 1.95 -15.34
C PHE A 267 7.74 0.88 -14.50
N ILE A 268 7.74 1.00 -13.17
CA ILE A 268 8.39 0.01 -12.29
C ILE A 268 7.71 -1.36 -12.36
N ASN A 269 6.44 -1.41 -12.76
CA ASN A 269 5.70 -2.64 -13.03
C ASN A 269 5.85 -3.14 -14.49
N GLY A 270 6.82 -2.62 -15.25
CA GLY A 270 7.14 -3.05 -16.61
C GLY A 270 6.09 -2.66 -17.66
N ARG A 271 5.23 -1.67 -17.38
CA ARG A 271 4.16 -1.24 -18.28
C ARG A 271 4.49 0.07 -18.99
N THR A 272 4.01 0.21 -20.23
CA THR A 272 4.16 1.40 -21.06
C THR A 272 2.96 2.34 -20.98
N ALA A 273 1.90 1.92 -20.27
CA ALA A 273 0.70 2.70 -20.04
C ALA A 273 0.23 2.54 -18.60
N VAL A 274 -0.32 3.60 -18.02
CA VAL A 274 -0.96 3.60 -16.71
C VAL A 274 -2.27 2.82 -16.80
N ASN A 275 -2.54 1.98 -15.79
CA ASN A 275 -3.80 1.26 -15.65
C ASN A 275 -4.42 1.49 -14.25
N SER A 276 -5.57 0.88 -13.98
CA SER A 276 -6.30 1.02 -12.71
C SER A 276 -5.50 0.56 -11.49
N ALA A 277 -4.58 -0.40 -11.64
CA ALA A 277 -3.73 -0.87 -10.53
C ALA A 277 -2.72 0.19 -10.04
N ASP A 278 -2.51 1.28 -10.80
CA ASP A 278 -1.63 2.38 -10.37
C ASP A 278 -2.35 3.45 -9.53
N LEU A 279 -3.69 3.41 -9.47
CA LEU A 279 -4.50 4.44 -8.81
C LEU A 279 -4.50 4.38 -7.26
N PRO A 280 -4.30 3.24 -6.57
CA PRO A 280 -4.34 3.20 -5.11
C PRO A 280 -3.49 4.26 -4.40
N PRO A 281 -2.26 4.61 -4.83
CA PRO A 281 -1.47 5.66 -4.17
C PRO A 281 -2.09 7.06 -4.17
N LEU A 282 -3.16 7.29 -4.97
CA LEU A 282 -3.83 8.58 -5.08
C LEU A 282 -4.33 9.10 -3.74
N TYR A 283 -4.87 8.24 -2.89
CA TYR A 283 -5.43 8.73 -1.62
C TYR A 283 -4.37 9.40 -0.74
N HIS A 284 -3.11 8.99 -0.82
CA HIS A 284 -2.00 9.67 -0.14
C HIS A 284 -1.67 11.07 -0.70
N CYS A 285 -2.20 11.39 -1.89
CA CYS A 285 -1.95 12.65 -2.57
C CYS A 285 -3.10 13.66 -2.44
N LEU A 286 -4.28 13.26 -1.97
CA LEU A 286 -5.50 14.03 -2.15
C LEU A 286 -6.03 14.70 -0.88
N TRP A 287 -5.67 14.23 0.32
CA TRP A 287 -6.15 14.81 1.57
C TRP A 287 -5.34 16.04 2.02
N ASN A 288 -5.97 16.95 2.73
CA ASN A 288 -5.35 18.12 3.36
C ASN A 288 -5.50 18.10 4.89
N GLU A 289 -6.57 17.52 5.41
CA GLU A 289 -6.89 17.40 6.83
C GLU A 289 -7.01 15.91 7.22
N MET A 290 -6.84 15.62 8.51
CA MET A 290 -6.85 14.24 9.00
C MET A 290 -8.21 13.56 8.83
N ASP A 291 -9.30 14.29 8.98
CA ASP A 291 -10.68 13.80 8.82
C ASP A 291 -11.07 13.53 7.36
N GLU A 292 -10.27 14.00 6.40
CA GLU A 292 -10.44 13.71 4.97
C GLU A 292 -9.81 12.37 4.55
N CYS A 293 -8.88 11.83 5.35
CA CYS A 293 -8.06 10.68 4.93
C CYS A 293 -8.91 9.45 4.61
N GLU A 294 -9.77 9.02 5.53
CA GLU A 294 -10.59 7.83 5.34
C GLU A 294 -11.68 8.04 4.28
N PRO A 295 -12.45 9.14 4.27
CA PRO A 295 -13.39 9.41 3.18
C PRO A 295 -12.77 9.43 1.79
N ILE A 296 -11.56 10.00 1.63
CA ILE A 296 -10.84 10.00 0.35
C ILE A 296 -10.34 8.60 -0.01
N HIS A 297 -9.86 7.83 0.97
CA HIS A 297 -9.46 6.44 0.74
C HIS A 297 -10.64 5.61 0.20
N GLN A 298 -11.80 5.70 0.86
CA GLN A 298 -13.02 5.04 0.43
C GLN A 298 -13.50 5.52 -0.96
N LEU A 299 -13.37 6.81 -1.25
CA LEU A 299 -13.69 7.37 -2.54
C LEU A 299 -12.83 6.77 -3.67
N VAL A 300 -11.51 6.72 -3.48
CA VAL A 300 -10.57 6.14 -4.47
C VAL A 300 -10.86 4.66 -4.68
N LEU A 301 -11.08 3.91 -3.61
CA LEU A 301 -11.42 2.48 -3.71
C LEU A 301 -12.75 2.27 -4.42
N ARG A 302 -13.79 3.04 -4.08
CA ARG A 302 -15.10 2.94 -4.73
C ARG A 302 -15.01 3.15 -6.24
N GLU A 303 -14.31 4.20 -6.69
CA GLU A 303 -14.12 4.44 -8.12
C GLU A 303 -13.42 3.27 -8.82
N LEU A 304 -12.39 2.71 -8.21
CA LEU A 304 -11.68 1.53 -8.73
C LEU A 304 -12.60 0.31 -8.87
N PHE A 305 -13.35 0.00 -7.82
CA PHE A 305 -14.18 -1.21 -7.79
C PHE A 305 -15.44 -1.08 -8.62
N THR A 306 -16.07 0.10 -8.68
CA THR A 306 -17.28 0.32 -9.50
C THR A 306 -17.01 -0.01 -10.96
N SER A 307 -15.93 0.48 -11.52
CA SER A 307 -15.57 0.18 -12.91
C SER A 307 -15.15 -1.28 -13.14
N CYS A 308 -14.52 -1.92 -12.16
CA CYS A 308 -14.25 -3.35 -12.23
C CYS A 308 -15.55 -4.18 -12.23
N LEU A 309 -16.54 -3.80 -11.43
CA LEU A 309 -17.84 -4.46 -11.35
C LEU A 309 -18.64 -4.29 -12.66
N GLU A 310 -18.68 -3.08 -13.22
CA GLU A 310 -19.31 -2.82 -14.51
C GLU A 310 -18.70 -3.68 -15.62
N LYS A 311 -17.38 -3.75 -15.71
CA LYS A 311 -16.68 -4.63 -16.67
C LYS A 311 -16.95 -6.11 -16.42
N MET A 312 -17.04 -6.54 -15.16
CA MET A 312 -17.41 -7.92 -14.84
C MET A 312 -18.84 -8.24 -15.26
N GLU A 313 -19.78 -7.29 -15.10
CA GLU A 313 -21.16 -7.45 -15.59
C GLU A 313 -21.20 -7.54 -17.11
N GLU A 314 -20.52 -6.67 -17.86
CA GLU A 314 -20.41 -6.73 -19.31
C GLU A 314 -19.82 -8.08 -19.79
N ILE A 315 -18.71 -8.53 -19.17
CA ILE A 315 -18.10 -9.82 -19.48
C ILE A 315 -19.05 -10.96 -19.14
N THR A 316 -19.74 -10.88 -18.01
CA THR A 316 -20.71 -11.91 -17.58
C THR A 316 -21.88 -11.98 -18.55
N GLU A 317 -22.42 -10.86 -19.01
CA GLU A 317 -23.47 -10.81 -20.01
C GLU A 317 -22.98 -11.32 -21.38
N ALA A 318 -21.78 -10.95 -21.80
CA ALA A 318 -21.16 -11.47 -23.01
C ALA A 318 -20.97 -13.00 -22.95
N ILE A 319 -20.52 -13.52 -21.80
CA ILE A 319 -20.41 -14.96 -21.55
C ILE A 319 -21.78 -15.65 -21.56
N LYS A 320 -22.79 -15.04 -20.93
CA LYS A 320 -24.16 -15.60 -20.94
C LYS A 320 -24.77 -15.64 -22.34
N SER A 321 -24.46 -14.65 -23.17
CA SER A 321 -24.97 -14.55 -24.56
C SER A 321 -24.22 -15.45 -25.56
N ASP A 322 -23.03 -15.98 -25.24
CA ASP A 322 -22.29 -16.85 -26.13
C ASP A 322 -23.02 -18.20 -26.28
N ILE A 323 -23.48 -18.48 -27.51
CA ILE A 323 -24.20 -19.72 -27.86
C ILE A 323 -23.41 -20.97 -27.51
N ARG A 324 -22.07 -20.93 -27.59
CA ARG A 324 -21.20 -22.09 -27.24
C ARG A 324 -21.27 -22.39 -25.75
N ILE A 325 -21.32 -21.36 -24.91
CA ILE A 325 -21.45 -21.49 -23.45
C ILE A 325 -22.87 -21.92 -23.08
N SER A 326 -23.88 -21.42 -23.78
CA SER A 326 -25.26 -21.88 -23.60
C SER A 326 -25.38 -23.37 -23.89
N ARG A 327 -24.73 -23.89 -24.96
CA ARG A 327 -24.68 -25.30 -25.28
C ARG A 327 -23.95 -26.15 -24.23
N VAL A 328 -22.83 -25.65 -23.73
CA VAL A 328 -22.08 -26.32 -22.64
C VAL A 328 -22.89 -26.32 -21.35
N ARG A 329 -23.59 -25.21 -21.05
CA ARG A 329 -24.46 -25.11 -19.87
C ARG A 329 -25.65 -26.07 -20.00
N GLN A 330 -26.29 -26.16 -21.16
CA GLN A 330 -27.37 -27.08 -21.40
C GLN A 330 -26.91 -28.55 -21.33
N ALA A 331 -25.75 -28.86 -21.90
CA ALA A 331 -25.15 -30.19 -21.79
C ALA A 331 -24.74 -30.51 -20.32
N LEU A 332 -24.30 -29.52 -19.52
CA LEU A 332 -24.04 -29.68 -18.10
C LEU A 332 -25.33 -29.87 -17.29
N GLU A 333 -26.40 -29.15 -17.60
CA GLU A 333 -27.71 -29.33 -16.97
C GLU A 333 -28.31 -30.69 -17.34
N ASP A 334 -28.23 -31.10 -18.62
CA ASP A 334 -28.63 -32.41 -19.06
C ASP A 334 -27.81 -33.52 -18.40
N PHE A 335 -26.52 -33.33 -18.24
CA PHE A 335 -25.64 -34.21 -17.49
C PHE A 335 -26.00 -34.25 -15.99
N LYS A 336 -26.26 -33.12 -15.36
CA LYS A 336 -26.73 -33.04 -13.97
C LYS A 336 -28.06 -33.76 -13.79
N ASN A 337 -29.01 -33.54 -14.71
CA ASN A 337 -30.33 -34.15 -14.63
C ASN A 337 -30.30 -35.66 -14.91
N ASN A 338 -29.39 -36.15 -15.76
CA ASN A 338 -29.28 -37.54 -16.13
C ASN A 338 -28.28 -38.36 -15.30
N CYS A 339 -27.30 -37.69 -14.67
CA CYS A 339 -26.20 -38.31 -13.93
C CYS A 339 -26.10 -37.82 -12.49
N SER A 340 -27.05 -37.03 -11.98
CA SER A 340 -27.03 -36.59 -10.60
C SER A 340 -27.18 -37.79 -9.66
N PRO A 341 -26.14 -38.14 -8.91
CA PRO A 341 -26.36 -38.97 -7.74
C PRO A 341 -27.23 -38.16 -6.79
N LYS A 342 -28.23 -38.76 -6.21
CA LYS A 342 -29.22 -38.12 -5.33
C LYS A 342 -28.69 -37.43 -4.07
N ASN A 343 -27.37 -37.27 -3.93
CA ASN A 343 -26.69 -36.87 -2.68
C ASN A 343 -25.59 -35.83 -2.84
N ASP A 344 -25.60 -34.94 -3.85
CA ASP A 344 -24.66 -33.80 -3.85
C ASP A 344 -25.12 -32.75 -2.85
N LEU A 345 -24.20 -32.34 -1.94
CA LEU A 345 -24.44 -31.26 -0.98
C LEU A 345 -24.53 -29.92 -1.73
N GLU A 346 -25.52 -29.13 -1.40
CA GLU A 346 -25.67 -27.78 -1.98
C GLU A 346 -24.68 -26.81 -1.33
N ILE A 347 -24.05 -25.97 -2.17
CA ILE A 347 -23.23 -24.88 -1.70
C ILE A 347 -24.13 -23.79 -1.12
N THR A 348 -23.87 -23.45 0.13
CA THR A 348 -24.51 -22.35 0.84
C THR A 348 -23.48 -21.28 1.14
N ASP A 349 -23.80 -19.98 0.93
CA ASP A 349 -22.92 -18.85 1.20
C ASP A 349 -21.55 -18.90 0.51
N TYR A 350 -21.45 -19.49 -0.69
CA TYR A 350 -20.25 -19.63 -1.53
C TYR A 350 -19.05 -20.39 -0.93
N PHE A 351 -19.01 -20.56 0.40
CA PHE A 351 -17.86 -21.14 1.11
C PHE A 351 -18.16 -22.44 1.85
N TYR A 352 -19.44 -22.83 1.99
CA TYR A 352 -19.86 -23.93 2.82
C TYR A 352 -20.83 -24.85 2.08
N TYR A 353 -20.71 -26.15 2.35
CA TYR A 353 -21.71 -27.15 1.98
C TYR A 353 -22.55 -27.48 3.20
N HIS A 354 -23.86 -27.53 3.06
CA HIS A 354 -24.77 -27.99 4.09
C HIS A 354 -24.67 -29.52 4.21
N VAL A 355 -24.38 -30.01 5.42
CA VAL A 355 -24.11 -31.44 5.66
C VAL A 355 -25.30 -32.14 6.30
N ALA A 356 -25.87 -31.56 7.34
CA ALA A 356 -26.95 -32.15 8.11
C ALA A 356 -27.77 -31.13 8.88
N GLU A 357 -29.04 -31.49 9.14
CA GLU A 357 -29.93 -30.79 10.06
C GLU A 357 -30.06 -31.62 11.35
N HIS A 358 -29.79 -31.01 12.50
CA HIS A 358 -29.99 -31.63 13.82
C HIS A 358 -30.93 -30.75 14.63
N GLY A 359 -32.20 -31.11 14.73
CA GLY A 359 -33.21 -30.32 15.44
C GLY A 359 -33.37 -28.93 14.87
N THR A 360 -33.04 -27.89 15.61
CA THR A 360 -33.04 -26.49 15.16
C THR A 360 -31.67 -26.02 14.65
N GLY A 361 -30.68 -26.90 14.60
CA GLY A 361 -29.30 -26.57 14.22
C GLY A 361 -28.92 -27.12 12.85
N HIS A 362 -28.15 -26.32 12.10
CA HIS A 362 -27.62 -26.71 10.78
C HIS A 362 -26.11 -26.91 10.89
N THR A 363 -25.60 -27.97 10.27
CA THR A 363 -24.16 -28.26 10.23
C THR A 363 -23.61 -28.10 8.82
N TYR A 364 -22.51 -27.37 8.71
CA TYR A 364 -21.87 -27.02 7.44
C TYR A 364 -20.41 -27.47 7.45
N ILE A 365 -19.89 -27.84 6.28
CA ILE A 365 -18.46 -28.09 6.06
C ILE A 365 -17.88 -27.03 5.13
N PHE A 366 -16.67 -26.57 5.43
CA PHE A 366 -15.99 -25.62 4.58
C PHE A 366 -15.69 -26.22 3.21
N ALA A 367 -15.98 -25.47 2.13
CA ALA A 367 -15.95 -26.00 0.76
C ALA A 367 -14.59 -26.62 0.38
N VAL A 368 -13.48 -25.99 0.78
CA VAL A 368 -12.13 -26.50 0.51
C VAL A 368 -11.88 -27.83 1.22
N ASP A 369 -12.37 -27.96 2.46
CA ASP A 369 -12.23 -29.20 3.26
C ASP A 369 -13.08 -30.33 2.64
N TYR A 370 -14.29 -30.00 2.16
CA TYR A 370 -15.17 -30.95 1.49
C TYR A 370 -14.57 -31.46 0.18
N LEU A 371 -14.06 -30.56 -0.67
CA LEU A 371 -13.42 -30.93 -1.93
C LEU A 371 -12.19 -31.80 -1.71
N ALA A 372 -11.38 -31.49 -0.67
CA ALA A 372 -10.22 -32.30 -0.32
C ALA A 372 -10.61 -33.70 0.20
N LEU A 373 -11.78 -33.84 0.83
CA LEU A 373 -12.32 -35.16 1.20
C LEU A 373 -12.82 -35.92 -0.04
N LYS A 374 -13.43 -35.25 -0.99
CA LYS A 374 -13.93 -35.80 -2.25
C LYS A 374 -12.81 -36.43 -3.12
N GLU A 375 -11.62 -35.83 -3.08
CA GLU A 375 -10.42 -36.31 -3.78
C GLU A 375 -9.68 -37.45 -3.07
N GLN A 376 -10.10 -37.86 -1.90
CA GLN A 376 -9.41 -38.87 -1.11
C GLN A 376 -9.56 -40.28 -1.77
N LYS A 377 -8.44 -40.87 -2.21
CA LYS A 377 -8.39 -42.11 -2.95
C LYS A 377 -8.57 -43.38 -2.09
N ARG A 378 -8.47 -43.28 -0.76
CA ARG A 378 -8.58 -44.45 0.14
C ARG A 378 -9.90 -44.41 0.88
N GLU A 379 -10.71 -45.45 0.64
CA GLU A 379 -11.88 -45.76 1.45
C GLU A 379 -11.46 -46.08 2.88
N ASN A 380 -12.30 -45.68 3.88
CA ASN A 380 -12.15 -45.98 5.29
C ASN A 380 -10.91 -45.36 6.02
N ALA A 381 -10.24 -44.38 5.43
CA ALA A 381 -9.22 -43.63 6.16
C ALA A 381 -9.87 -42.47 6.91
N PRO A 382 -9.88 -42.46 8.27
CA PRO A 382 -10.46 -41.34 9.01
C PRO A 382 -9.68 -40.07 8.81
N ARG A 383 -10.38 -38.97 8.61
CA ARG A 383 -9.79 -37.63 8.60
C ARG A 383 -10.25 -36.89 9.85
N GLN A 384 -9.30 -36.44 10.64
CA GLN A 384 -9.59 -35.68 11.84
C GLN A 384 -10.17 -34.32 11.45
N ALA A 385 -11.27 -33.97 12.09
CA ALA A 385 -11.92 -32.69 11.93
C ALA A 385 -12.37 -32.12 13.27
N VAL A 386 -12.69 -30.86 13.29
CA VAL A 386 -13.22 -30.15 14.46
C VAL A 386 -14.57 -29.56 14.11
N ILE A 387 -15.58 -29.78 14.93
CA ILE A 387 -16.87 -29.10 14.87
C ILE A 387 -16.88 -28.00 15.93
N TYR A 388 -17.31 -26.81 15.57
CA TYR A 388 -17.51 -25.69 16.49
C TYR A 388 -18.73 -24.86 16.09
N PRO A 389 -19.40 -24.19 17.06
CA PRO A 389 -20.49 -23.27 16.76
C PRO A 389 -20.00 -22.10 15.91
N ASP A 390 -20.80 -21.69 14.92
CA ASP A 390 -20.52 -20.49 14.14
C ASP A 390 -20.68 -19.23 15.02
N PRO A 391 -19.62 -18.45 15.26
CA PRO A 391 -19.70 -17.28 16.12
C PRO A 391 -20.60 -16.17 15.57
N LEU A 392 -20.85 -16.17 14.26
CA LEU A 392 -21.63 -15.14 13.58
C LEU A 392 -23.11 -15.53 13.41
N ASN A 393 -23.42 -16.84 13.43
CA ASN A 393 -24.76 -17.34 13.15
C ASN A 393 -25.21 -18.35 14.23
N PRO A 394 -25.99 -17.92 15.24
CA PRO A 394 -26.54 -18.83 16.27
C PRO A 394 -27.37 -19.95 15.65
N GLY A 395 -27.13 -21.19 16.11
CA GLY A 395 -27.78 -22.39 15.57
C GLY A 395 -27.07 -23.04 14.39
N ARG A 396 -25.96 -22.48 13.95
CA ARG A 396 -25.09 -23.04 12.91
C ARG A 396 -23.81 -23.62 13.52
N SER A 397 -23.37 -24.76 13.01
CA SER A 397 -22.09 -25.39 13.37
C SER A 397 -21.22 -25.58 12.13
N ILE A 398 -19.92 -25.43 12.28
CA ILE A 398 -18.95 -25.51 11.18
C ILE A 398 -17.97 -26.64 11.43
N ILE A 399 -17.73 -27.45 10.39
CA ILE A 399 -16.73 -28.52 10.35
C ILE A 399 -15.50 -28.05 9.61
N ARG A 400 -14.30 -28.23 10.20
CA ARG A 400 -13.01 -28.01 9.58
C ARG A 400 -12.10 -29.21 9.71
N CYS A 401 -11.49 -29.62 8.62
CA CYS A 401 -10.59 -30.79 8.58
C CYS A 401 -9.17 -30.51 9.11
N TYR A 402 -8.83 -29.26 9.44
CA TYR A 402 -7.53 -28.90 9.96
C TYR A 402 -7.66 -28.17 11.29
N PRO A 403 -6.81 -28.53 12.29
CA PRO A 403 -6.87 -27.99 13.64
C PRO A 403 -6.27 -26.58 13.70
N GLY A 404 -6.57 -25.66 13.00
CA GLY A 404 -6.12 -24.28 13.06
C GLY A 404 -7.25 -23.29 12.79
N GLY A 405 -8.46 -23.79 12.57
CA GLY A 405 -9.55 -22.98 12.07
C GLY A 405 -10.65 -22.59 13.05
N ALA A 406 -10.64 -23.11 14.27
CA ALA A 406 -11.65 -22.73 15.25
C ALA A 406 -11.25 -21.45 15.98
N PRO A 407 -12.18 -20.50 16.19
CA PRO A 407 -11.90 -19.29 16.96
C PRO A 407 -11.43 -19.62 18.37
N SER A 408 -10.50 -18.82 18.90
CA SER A 408 -10.00 -18.93 20.26
C SER A 408 -11.17 -18.81 21.26
N GLY A 409 -11.34 -19.82 22.13
CA GLY A 409 -12.42 -19.84 23.13
C GLY A 409 -13.72 -20.52 22.69
N ALA A 410 -13.87 -20.99 21.44
CA ALA A 410 -15.03 -21.77 21.03
C ALA A 410 -14.99 -23.20 21.61
N VAL A 411 -16.13 -23.72 22.02
CA VAL A 411 -16.27 -25.14 22.43
C VAL A 411 -16.08 -25.97 21.16
N GLN A 412 -15.03 -26.79 21.14
CA GLN A 412 -14.66 -27.62 20.00
C GLN A 412 -14.95 -29.07 20.29
N GLN A 413 -15.60 -29.76 19.35
CA GLN A 413 -15.76 -31.21 19.38
C GLN A 413 -14.90 -31.84 18.28
N ARG A 414 -14.01 -32.76 18.64
CA ARG A 414 -13.22 -33.52 17.67
C ARG A 414 -14.05 -34.64 17.09
N VAL A 415 -14.03 -34.77 15.76
CA VAL A 415 -14.74 -35.81 15.03
C VAL A 415 -13.83 -36.43 13.98
N ASN A 416 -14.16 -37.69 13.64
CA ASN A 416 -13.51 -38.35 12.50
C ASN A 416 -14.50 -38.42 11.33
N LEU A 417 -14.08 -37.92 10.16
CA LEU A 417 -14.85 -38.00 8.95
C LEU A 417 -14.36 -39.20 8.12
N TYR A 418 -15.29 -39.99 7.67
CA TYR A 418 -15.04 -41.15 6.83
C TYR A 418 -15.68 -40.93 5.46
N ARG A 419 -15.04 -41.47 4.43
CA ARG A 419 -15.64 -41.62 3.10
C ARG A 419 -16.23 -43.04 3.00
N GLU A 420 -17.49 -43.17 2.64
CA GLU A 420 -18.19 -44.41 2.42
C GLU A 420 -18.45 -44.59 0.91
N GLY A 421 -17.81 -45.59 0.29
CA GLY A 421 -17.99 -45.90 -1.15
C GLY A 421 -17.31 -44.94 -2.14
N THR A 422 -17.63 -45.05 -3.39
CA THR A 422 -17.11 -44.19 -4.48
C THR A 422 -17.83 -42.88 -4.60
N GLU A 423 -18.95 -42.68 -3.88
CA GLU A 423 -19.93 -41.63 -4.16
C GLU A 423 -20.20 -40.70 -3.00
N TYR A 424 -19.40 -40.18 -2.22
CA TYR A 424 -19.69 -39.08 -1.26
C TYR A 424 -19.77 -39.45 0.24
N LEU A 425 -19.48 -38.48 1.05
CA LEU A 425 -19.68 -38.44 2.49
C LEU A 425 -21.14 -38.72 2.84
N SER A 426 -21.49 -39.98 3.06
CA SER A 426 -22.85 -40.35 3.45
C SER A 426 -23.11 -40.25 4.96
N LEU A 427 -22.07 -40.25 5.80
CA LEU A 427 -22.25 -40.21 7.27
C LEU A 427 -21.07 -39.54 8.00
N ILE A 428 -21.37 -38.52 8.79
CA ILE A 428 -20.52 -38.03 9.85
C ILE A 428 -20.80 -38.93 11.07
N HIS A 429 -19.95 -39.90 11.32
CA HIS A 429 -20.00 -40.60 12.64
C HIS A 429 -19.37 -39.67 13.69
N ILE A 430 -20.22 -39.02 14.47
CA ILE A 430 -19.84 -38.33 15.69
C ILE A 430 -19.56 -39.44 16.70
N SER A 431 -18.30 -39.82 16.89
CA SER A 431 -17.93 -40.66 18.03
C SER A 431 -18.07 -39.79 19.28
N GLU A 432 -18.93 -40.18 20.20
CA GLU A 432 -18.96 -39.61 21.55
C GLU A 432 -17.55 -39.63 22.15
N PRO A 433 -17.13 -38.56 22.86
CA PRO A 433 -15.82 -38.53 23.50
C PRO A 433 -15.76 -39.69 24.49
N THR A 434 -14.87 -40.65 24.21
CA THR A 434 -14.48 -41.65 25.23
C THR A 434 -13.99 -40.89 26.45
N ARG A 435 -14.72 -40.99 27.54
CA ARG A 435 -14.28 -40.46 28.84
C ARG A 435 -12.92 -41.06 29.16
N PRO A 436 -11.92 -40.25 29.55
CA PRO A 436 -10.68 -40.82 30.08
C PRO A 436 -10.99 -41.51 31.41
N TYR A 437 -10.54 -42.76 31.52
CA TYR A 437 -10.45 -43.45 32.80
C TYR A 437 -9.43 -42.75 33.69
#